data_b57d84bdc7f9780b6b3c222c880c88fc
#
_entry.id   b57d84bdc7f9780b6b3c222c880c88fc
#
_cell.length_a   1.000
_cell.length_b   1.000
_cell.length_c   1.000
_cell.angle_alpha   90.00
_cell.angle_beta   90.00
_cell.angle_gamma   90.00
#
_symmetry.space_group_name_H-M   'P 1'
#
loop_
_entity.id
_entity.type
_entity.pdbx_description
1 polymer ?
#
loop_
_entity_poly.entity_id
_entity_poly.type
_entity_poly.pdbx_seq_one_letter_code
_entity_poly.pdbx_strand_id
1 'polypeptide(L)'
;MRARAASPFPEPFMQYKETQMNTRGFSLVREERLSEVSGTVKLWRHDATGAELLSIVNNDENKCFGATFRTPPKDSTGVAHILEHSVLCGSEKYPVKEPFVELLKGSLQTFLNAFTFPDKTCYPVASANLQDFYNLVDVYLDAVFFPRIDENCFQQEGWHIEADSPAGPLRYKGVVFNEMKGVYSSPDSVLAEHSQQSLFPDMTYGLDSGGNPEVIPQLTYKAFKSFHESHYHPSNTRFFFWGDDPEEQRFALLEPYLSRFTARETDSAVPLQPRLDVPRQLEFPYASGEDGDKGHVTLNWLTCETADTGELLVLEMLEHILLGLPGSPL
;
A
#
# COMPACT_ATOMS: atom_id res chain seq x y z
N MET A 1 -60.11 32.04 -38.99
CA MET A 1 -60.06 30.97 -37.97
C MET A 1 -59.03 29.96 -38.37
N ARG A 2 -57.87 29.95 -37.70
CA ARG A 2 -56.84 28.95 -37.89
C ARG A 2 -56.80 28.12 -36.63
N ALA A 3 -57.11 26.82 -36.76
CA ALA A 3 -57.00 25.85 -35.68
C ALA A 3 -55.56 25.62 -35.27
N ARG A 4 -55.25 25.72 -33.97
CA ARG A 4 -54.00 25.31 -33.41
C ARG A 4 -53.95 23.78 -33.31
N ALA A 5 -52.95 23.18 -33.92
CA ALA A 5 -52.66 21.74 -33.75
C ALA A 5 -52.13 21.48 -32.34
N ALA A 6 -52.65 20.45 -31.69
CA ALA A 6 -52.19 19.96 -30.40
C ALA A 6 -50.84 19.27 -30.55
N SER A 7 -49.91 19.53 -29.61
CA SER A 7 -48.58 18.91 -29.53
C SER A 7 -48.69 17.45 -29.03
N PRO A 8 -48.01 16.50 -29.67
CA PRO A 8 -48.03 15.09 -29.25
C PRO A 8 -46.85 14.71 -28.38
N PHE A 9 -46.58 15.47 -27.30
CA PHE A 9 -45.59 15.04 -26.33
C PHE A 9 -46.30 14.62 -25.04
N PRO A 10 -46.03 13.42 -24.51
CA PRO A 10 -46.54 12.99 -23.22
C PRO A 10 -45.97 13.85 -22.11
N GLU A 11 -46.73 14.03 -21.04
CA GLU A 11 -46.41 14.80 -19.85
C GLU A 11 -45.17 14.30 -19.14
N PRO A 12 -44.51 15.14 -18.31
CA PRO A 12 -43.16 14.87 -17.79
C PRO A 12 -43.18 13.67 -16.88
N PHE A 13 -42.14 12.87 -17.10
CA PHE A 13 -41.73 11.75 -16.25
C PHE A 13 -41.87 12.08 -14.76
N MET A 14 -42.45 11.14 -14.02
CA MET A 14 -42.47 11.13 -12.56
C MET A 14 -41.07 11.50 -12.07
N GLN A 15 -40.98 12.56 -11.28
CA GLN A 15 -39.82 12.85 -10.45
C GLN A 15 -39.66 11.68 -9.47
N TYR A 16 -38.79 10.74 -9.78
CA TYR A 16 -38.25 9.88 -8.75
C TYR A 16 -37.61 10.82 -7.72
N LYS A 17 -38.14 10.84 -6.50
CA LYS A 17 -37.41 11.39 -5.36
C LYS A 17 -36.12 10.60 -5.31
N GLU A 18 -35.02 11.19 -5.75
CA GLU A 18 -33.69 10.71 -5.41
C GLU A 18 -33.64 10.65 -3.90
N THR A 19 -33.64 9.45 -3.37
CA THR A 19 -33.35 9.23 -1.94
C THR A 19 -31.93 9.70 -1.80
N GLN A 20 -31.74 10.84 -1.14
CA GLN A 20 -30.42 11.45 -0.98
C GLN A 20 -29.53 10.44 -0.25
N MET A 21 -28.50 9.94 -0.92
CA MET A 21 -27.56 8.97 -0.38
C MET A 21 -26.93 9.54 0.89
N ASN A 22 -26.90 8.76 1.96
CA ASN A 22 -26.23 9.17 3.20
C ASN A 22 -24.71 8.96 3.06
N THR A 23 -24.00 10.01 2.69
CA THR A 23 -22.55 9.99 2.45
C THR A 23 -21.71 10.06 3.73
N ARG A 24 -22.34 10.21 4.90
CA ARG A 24 -21.66 10.21 6.22
C ARG A 24 -20.40 11.10 6.27
N GLY A 25 -20.50 12.31 5.77
CA GLY A 25 -19.42 13.29 5.80
C GLY A 25 -18.41 13.14 4.63
N PHE A 26 -18.72 12.34 3.62
CA PHE A 26 -17.96 12.33 2.37
C PHE A 26 -18.58 13.26 1.33
N SER A 27 -17.74 14.08 0.71
CA SER A 27 -18.08 14.95 -0.42
C SER A 27 -17.53 14.36 -1.71
N LEU A 28 -18.36 14.32 -2.77
CA LEU A 28 -17.96 13.85 -4.09
C LEU A 28 -17.00 14.85 -4.73
N VAL A 29 -15.81 14.40 -5.11
CA VAL A 29 -14.79 15.21 -5.79
C VAL A 29 -14.89 15.03 -7.31
N ARG A 30 -15.04 13.78 -7.77
CA ARG A 30 -15.10 13.44 -9.21
C ARG A 30 -15.88 12.15 -9.40
N GLU A 31 -16.62 12.08 -10.53
CA GLU A 31 -17.30 10.88 -10.97
C GLU A 31 -17.08 10.69 -12.46
N GLU A 32 -16.77 9.45 -12.87
CA GLU A 32 -16.62 9.06 -14.27
C GLU A 32 -17.17 7.66 -14.48
N ARG A 33 -17.81 7.45 -15.63
CA ARG A 33 -18.19 6.11 -16.08
C ARG A 33 -17.08 5.55 -16.96
N LEU A 34 -16.54 4.42 -16.58
CA LEU A 34 -15.50 3.71 -17.33
C LEU A 34 -16.08 2.42 -17.91
N SER A 35 -16.08 2.33 -19.24
CA SER A 35 -16.53 1.12 -19.98
C SER A 35 -15.63 -0.08 -19.74
N GLU A 36 -14.34 0.17 -19.59
CA GLU A 36 -13.28 -0.83 -19.39
C GLU A 36 -13.52 -1.67 -18.13
N VAL A 37 -14.04 -1.05 -17.08
CA VAL A 37 -14.35 -1.73 -15.81
C VAL A 37 -15.86 -1.96 -15.65
N SER A 38 -16.66 -1.65 -16.70
CA SER A 38 -18.12 -1.77 -16.70
C SER A 38 -18.79 -1.12 -15.50
N GLY A 39 -18.22 0.01 -15.02
CA GLY A 39 -18.58 0.61 -13.75
C GLY A 39 -18.51 2.13 -13.72
N THR A 40 -18.88 2.66 -12.56
CA THR A 40 -18.75 4.07 -12.22
C THR A 40 -17.63 4.24 -11.19
N VAL A 41 -16.66 5.09 -11.52
CA VAL A 41 -15.54 5.43 -10.65
C VAL A 41 -15.83 6.76 -9.99
N LYS A 42 -15.77 6.80 -8.67
CA LYS A 42 -16.00 8.00 -7.88
C LYS A 42 -14.84 8.25 -6.93
N LEU A 43 -14.37 9.48 -6.92
CA LEU A 43 -13.44 9.96 -5.91
C LEU A 43 -14.21 10.77 -4.87
N TRP A 44 -14.14 10.33 -3.64
CA TRP A 44 -14.74 10.98 -2.48
C TRP A 44 -13.66 11.51 -1.55
N ARG A 45 -13.99 12.54 -0.79
CA ARG A 45 -13.14 13.08 0.26
C ARG A 45 -13.94 13.20 1.55
N HIS A 46 -13.41 12.69 2.66
CA HIS A 46 -14.00 12.85 3.98
C HIS A 46 -13.73 14.24 4.53
N ASP A 47 -14.78 15.03 4.80
CA ASP A 47 -14.69 16.45 5.10
C ASP A 47 -13.91 16.75 6.38
N ALA A 48 -14.09 15.93 7.43
CA ALA A 48 -13.47 16.15 8.73
C ALA A 48 -12.00 15.72 8.79
N THR A 49 -11.55 14.76 8.00
CA THR A 49 -10.19 14.22 8.08
C THR A 49 -9.37 14.43 6.83
N GLY A 50 -10.01 14.70 5.69
CA GLY A 50 -9.36 14.80 4.38
C GLY A 50 -8.98 13.44 3.76
N ALA A 51 -9.40 12.31 4.36
CA ALA A 51 -9.21 10.98 3.76
C ALA A 51 -9.83 10.92 2.36
N GLU A 52 -9.15 10.29 1.42
CA GLU A 52 -9.63 10.08 0.06
C GLU A 52 -10.13 8.64 -0.11
N LEU A 53 -11.25 8.47 -0.80
CA LEU A 53 -11.83 7.18 -1.14
C LEU A 53 -12.05 7.11 -2.65
N LEU A 54 -11.37 6.19 -3.30
CA LEU A 54 -11.66 5.78 -4.68
C LEU A 54 -12.64 4.61 -4.63
N SER A 55 -13.88 4.87 -5.04
CA SER A 55 -14.99 3.92 -5.01
C SER A 55 -15.35 3.54 -6.45
N ILE A 56 -15.16 2.26 -6.81
CA ILE A 56 -15.55 1.70 -8.10
C ILE A 56 -16.75 0.80 -7.88
N VAL A 57 -17.90 1.22 -8.44
CA VAL A 57 -19.15 0.47 -8.37
C VAL A 57 -19.37 -0.21 -9.71
N ASN A 58 -19.41 -1.53 -9.70
CA ASN A 58 -19.60 -2.37 -10.88
C ASN A 58 -20.43 -3.64 -10.54
N ASN A 59 -20.43 -4.64 -11.41
CA ASN A 59 -21.18 -5.89 -11.22
C ASN A 59 -20.27 -7.06 -10.79
N ASP A 60 -19.07 -6.80 -10.32
CA ASP A 60 -18.14 -7.84 -9.87
C ASP A 60 -18.52 -8.29 -8.46
N GLU A 61 -18.85 -9.55 -8.30
CA GLU A 61 -19.16 -10.14 -7.00
C GLU A 61 -17.92 -10.30 -6.10
N ASN A 62 -16.71 -10.31 -6.68
CA ASN A 62 -15.46 -10.35 -5.90
C ASN A 62 -15.09 -8.93 -5.45
N LYS A 63 -15.60 -8.55 -4.30
CA LYS A 63 -15.37 -7.23 -3.72
C LYS A 63 -13.95 -7.08 -3.21
N CYS A 64 -13.34 -5.92 -3.47
CA CYS A 64 -12.01 -5.59 -2.96
C CYS A 64 -12.05 -4.31 -2.13
N PHE A 65 -11.24 -4.30 -1.09
CA PHE A 65 -10.94 -3.14 -0.26
C PHE A 65 -9.42 -2.97 -0.15
N GLY A 66 -8.96 -1.74 -0.03
CA GLY A 66 -7.58 -1.43 0.31
C GLY A 66 -7.48 -0.16 1.13
N ALA A 67 -6.63 -0.19 2.16
CA ALA A 67 -6.17 1.00 2.87
C ALA A 67 -4.69 1.22 2.57
N THR A 68 -4.34 2.38 2.02
CA THR A 68 -2.96 2.72 1.65
C THR A 68 -2.53 3.97 2.37
N PHE A 69 -1.39 3.87 3.05
CA PHE A 69 -0.74 4.99 3.74
C PHE A 69 0.56 5.35 3.03
N ARG A 70 0.88 6.64 2.93
CA ARG A 70 2.25 7.04 2.59
C ARG A 70 3.15 6.83 3.80
N THR A 71 4.20 6.00 3.64
CA THR A 71 5.10 5.59 4.71
C THR A 71 6.57 5.69 4.28
N PRO A 72 7.03 6.87 3.76
CA PRO A 72 8.42 7.03 3.33
C PRO A 72 9.35 6.89 4.55
N PRO A 73 10.25 5.89 4.58
CA PRO A 73 11.21 5.76 5.65
C PRO A 73 12.29 6.86 5.57
N LYS A 74 12.95 7.14 6.71
CA LYS A 74 14.06 8.08 6.81
C LYS A 74 15.43 7.39 6.92
N ASP A 75 15.41 6.06 7.04
CA ASP A 75 16.57 5.19 7.11
C ASP A 75 16.20 3.77 6.65
N SER A 76 17.17 2.87 6.60
CA SER A 76 17.00 1.48 6.19
C SER A 76 16.74 0.53 7.36
N THR A 77 16.13 1.00 8.45
CA THR A 77 15.77 0.14 9.61
C THR A 77 14.58 -0.77 9.36
N GLY A 78 13.86 -0.62 8.23
CA GLY A 78 12.68 -1.41 7.91
C GLY A 78 11.47 -1.08 8.77
N VAL A 79 11.40 0.13 9.34
CA VAL A 79 10.31 0.53 10.24
C VAL A 79 8.93 0.37 9.63
N ALA A 80 8.78 0.67 8.33
CA ALA A 80 7.51 0.52 7.61
C ALA A 80 7.11 -0.96 7.47
N HIS A 81 8.07 -1.84 7.15
CA HIS A 81 7.85 -3.27 7.00
C HIS A 81 7.55 -3.95 8.35
N ILE A 82 8.30 -3.62 9.39
CA ILE A 82 8.04 -4.11 10.74
C ILE A 82 6.64 -3.68 11.23
N LEU A 83 6.20 -2.45 10.89
CA LEU A 83 4.85 -2.00 11.19
C LEU A 83 3.79 -2.73 10.36
N GLU A 84 4.06 -3.03 9.11
CA GLU A 84 3.15 -3.81 8.26
C GLU A 84 2.76 -5.13 8.95
N HIS A 85 3.76 -5.87 9.44
CA HIS A 85 3.54 -7.10 10.21
C HIS A 85 2.82 -6.82 11.54
N SER A 86 3.34 -5.85 12.29
CA SER A 86 2.95 -5.61 13.68
C SER A 86 1.49 -5.13 13.84
N VAL A 87 0.96 -4.32 12.92
CA VAL A 87 -0.43 -3.84 13.02
C VAL A 87 -1.43 -4.98 12.89
N LEU A 88 -1.04 -6.07 12.25
CA LEU A 88 -1.87 -7.28 12.08
C LEU A 88 -1.76 -8.27 13.25
N CYS A 89 -0.96 -7.97 14.29
CA CYS A 89 -0.77 -8.83 15.46
C CYS A 89 -1.83 -8.66 16.55
N GLY A 90 -2.82 -7.78 16.35
CA GLY A 90 -3.92 -7.52 17.28
C GLY A 90 -4.24 -6.05 17.39
N SER A 91 -5.49 -5.74 17.71
CA SER A 91 -6.01 -4.37 17.72
C SER A 91 -6.96 -4.11 18.89
N GLU A 92 -7.51 -2.91 18.96
CA GLU A 92 -8.41 -2.49 20.04
C GLU A 92 -9.66 -3.38 20.11
N LYS A 93 -10.35 -3.56 19.00
CA LYS A 93 -11.58 -4.35 18.88
C LYS A 93 -11.31 -5.86 18.78
N TYR A 94 -10.17 -6.22 18.21
CA TYR A 94 -9.74 -7.62 18.00
C TYR A 94 -8.45 -7.92 18.77
N PRO A 95 -8.53 -8.05 20.13
CA PRO A 95 -7.38 -8.19 21.01
C PRO A 95 -6.83 -9.63 21.07
N VAL A 96 -6.98 -10.39 20.00
CA VAL A 96 -6.47 -11.74 19.87
C VAL A 96 -5.05 -11.72 19.31
N LYS A 97 -4.26 -12.74 19.62
CA LYS A 97 -2.94 -12.90 19.03
C LYS A 97 -3.10 -13.32 17.57
N GLU A 98 -2.49 -12.58 16.66
CA GLU A 98 -2.46 -12.88 15.22
C GLU A 98 -3.86 -13.05 14.58
N PRO A 99 -4.75 -12.03 14.65
CA PRO A 99 -6.08 -12.12 14.02
C PRO A 99 -5.98 -12.36 12.51
N PHE A 100 -4.91 -11.93 11.86
CA PHE A 100 -4.60 -12.23 10.46
C PHE A 100 -4.53 -13.73 10.17
N VAL A 101 -3.85 -14.51 11.02
CA VAL A 101 -3.74 -15.97 10.87
C VAL A 101 -5.09 -16.65 11.06
N GLU A 102 -5.92 -16.16 11.97
CA GLU A 102 -7.27 -16.67 12.16
C GLU A 102 -8.19 -16.35 10.97
N LEU A 103 -8.04 -15.18 10.35
CA LEU A 103 -8.74 -14.83 9.10
C LEU A 103 -8.31 -15.74 7.95
N LEU A 104 -7.01 -16.01 7.78
CA LEU A 104 -6.52 -16.94 6.75
C LEU A 104 -7.16 -18.33 6.85
N LYS A 105 -7.47 -18.81 8.07
CA LYS A 105 -8.05 -20.12 8.29
C LYS A 105 -9.56 -20.16 8.21
N GLY A 106 -10.23 -19.10 8.61
CA GLY A 106 -11.68 -19.08 8.86
C GLY A 106 -12.52 -18.22 7.92
N SER A 107 -11.90 -17.32 7.16
CA SER A 107 -12.58 -16.42 6.22
C SER A 107 -12.82 -17.09 4.86
N LEU A 108 -13.80 -16.58 4.11
CA LEU A 108 -14.07 -16.92 2.71
C LEU A 108 -13.33 -15.99 1.74
N GLN A 109 -12.26 -15.38 2.22
CA GLN A 109 -11.45 -14.43 1.44
C GLN A 109 -10.95 -15.05 0.13
N THR A 110 -10.94 -14.24 -0.92
CA THR A 110 -10.29 -14.55 -2.19
C THR A 110 -8.88 -13.97 -2.26
N PHE A 111 -8.63 -12.93 -1.45
CA PHE A 111 -7.32 -12.31 -1.28
C PHE A 111 -7.19 -11.68 0.10
N LEU A 112 -6.06 -11.90 0.76
CA LEU A 112 -5.72 -11.33 2.06
C LEU A 112 -4.21 -11.15 2.13
N ASN A 113 -3.74 -9.90 2.23
CA ASN A 113 -2.31 -9.61 2.29
C ASN A 113 -2.03 -8.21 2.87
N ALA A 114 -0.74 -7.89 3.01
CA ALA A 114 -0.22 -6.55 3.19
C ALA A 114 1.05 -6.39 2.36
N PHE A 115 1.42 -5.16 2.01
CA PHE A 115 2.60 -4.86 1.18
C PHE A 115 3.28 -3.59 1.64
N THR A 116 4.58 -3.65 1.84
CA THR A 116 5.43 -2.48 2.02
C THR A 116 6.18 -2.17 0.73
N PHE A 117 5.93 -0.99 0.18
CA PHE A 117 6.63 -0.40 -0.95
C PHE A 117 7.62 0.66 -0.46
N PRO A 118 8.52 1.16 -1.30
CA PRO A 118 9.49 2.17 -0.88
C PRO A 118 8.93 3.43 -0.24
N ASP A 119 7.69 3.84 -0.58
CA ASP A 119 7.07 5.08 -0.14
C ASP A 119 5.68 4.93 0.46
N LYS A 120 5.13 3.71 0.49
CA LYS A 120 3.77 3.43 0.98
C LYS A 120 3.61 2.03 1.52
N THR A 121 2.61 1.83 2.38
CA THR A 121 2.18 0.52 2.87
C THR A 121 0.71 0.32 2.55
N CYS A 122 0.36 -0.83 1.97
CA CYS A 122 -0.97 -1.16 1.49
C CYS A 122 -1.53 -2.38 2.22
N TYR A 123 -2.80 -2.34 2.57
CA TYR A 123 -3.53 -3.40 3.27
C TYR A 123 -4.76 -3.81 2.45
N PRO A 124 -4.60 -4.68 1.45
CA PRO A 124 -5.70 -5.13 0.59
C PRO A 124 -6.37 -6.40 1.10
N VAL A 125 -7.70 -6.46 0.93
CA VAL A 125 -8.51 -7.67 1.14
C VAL A 125 -9.55 -7.81 0.04
N ALA A 126 -9.95 -9.05 -0.26
CA ALA A 126 -11.05 -9.34 -1.17
C ALA A 126 -11.86 -10.56 -0.75
N SER A 127 -13.16 -10.53 -1.00
CA SER A 127 -14.07 -11.67 -0.82
C SER A 127 -15.29 -11.55 -1.73
N ALA A 128 -15.73 -12.68 -2.28
CA ALA A 128 -17.00 -12.75 -3.00
C ALA A 128 -18.19 -12.77 -2.04
N ASN A 129 -18.02 -13.22 -0.80
CA ASN A 129 -19.06 -13.22 0.21
C ASN A 129 -19.17 -11.84 0.86
N LEU A 130 -20.35 -11.22 0.79
CA LEU A 130 -20.58 -9.86 1.26
C LEU A 130 -20.33 -9.69 2.77
N GLN A 131 -20.82 -10.63 3.59
CA GLN A 131 -20.66 -10.54 5.04
C GLN A 131 -19.19 -10.73 5.46
N ASP A 132 -18.51 -11.67 4.82
CA ASP A 132 -17.10 -11.92 5.04
C ASP A 132 -16.26 -10.70 4.62
N PHE A 133 -16.55 -10.13 3.46
CA PHE A 133 -15.91 -8.90 2.99
C PHE A 133 -16.00 -7.76 4.01
N TYR A 134 -17.20 -7.50 4.55
CA TYR A 134 -17.38 -6.45 5.55
C TYR A 134 -16.66 -6.75 6.86
N ASN A 135 -16.60 -8.02 7.28
CA ASN A 135 -15.82 -8.44 8.43
C ASN A 135 -14.31 -8.20 8.23
N LEU A 136 -13.79 -8.55 7.04
CA LEU A 136 -12.40 -8.31 6.66
C LEU A 136 -12.05 -6.81 6.69
N VAL A 137 -12.91 -5.98 6.10
CA VAL A 137 -12.73 -4.52 6.10
C VAL A 137 -12.69 -3.97 7.53
N ASP A 138 -13.60 -4.41 8.39
CA ASP A 138 -13.69 -3.97 9.78
C ASP A 138 -12.44 -4.36 10.59
N VAL A 139 -11.95 -5.60 10.43
CA VAL A 139 -10.72 -6.06 11.08
C VAL A 139 -9.51 -5.25 10.61
N TYR A 140 -9.39 -5.01 9.30
CA TYR A 140 -8.25 -4.27 8.76
C TYR A 140 -8.25 -2.79 9.17
N LEU A 141 -9.42 -2.14 9.19
CA LEU A 141 -9.54 -0.76 9.67
C LEU A 141 -9.14 -0.64 11.14
N ASP A 142 -9.58 -1.56 11.99
CA ASP A 142 -9.20 -1.57 13.39
C ASP A 142 -7.70 -1.83 13.57
N ALA A 143 -7.16 -2.79 12.82
CA ALA A 143 -5.74 -3.13 12.84
C ALA A 143 -4.85 -1.96 12.46
N VAL A 144 -5.13 -1.25 11.37
CA VAL A 144 -4.25 -0.17 10.90
C VAL A 144 -4.36 1.11 11.75
N PHE A 145 -5.56 1.45 12.26
CA PHE A 145 -5.76 2.68 13.03
C PHE A 145 -5.55 2.51 14.54
N PHE A 146 -5.84 1.33 15.09
CA PHE A 146 -5.83 1.08 16.54
C PHE A 146 -5.08 -0.22 16.91
N PRO A 147 -3.89 -0.46 16.36
CA PRO A 147 -3.14 -1.68 16.63
C PRO A 147 -2.62 -1.74 18.08
N ARG A 148 -2.45 -2.95 18.58
CA ARG A 148 -1.77 -3.22 19.85
C ARG A 148 -0.27 -3.46 19.61
N ILE A 149 0.41 -2.42 19.16
CA ILE A 149 1.86 -2.46 18.90
C ILE A 149 2.63 -2.18 20.19
N ASP A 150 2.69 -3.17 21.08
CA ASP A 150 3.50 -3.12 22.29
C ASP A 150 4.97 -3.53 22.04
N GLU A 151 5.80 -3.48 23.07
CA GLU A 151 7.23 -3.80 22.95
C GLU A 151 7.46 -5.28 22.62
N ASN A 152 6.60 -6.19 23.07
CA ASN A 152 6.71 -7.61 22.75
C ASN A 152 6.40 -7.88 21.27
N CYS A 153 5.38 -7.22 20.73
CA CYS A 153 5.06 -7.28 19.29
C CYS A 153 6.23 -6.75 18.45
N PHE A 154 6.79 -5.60 18.83
CA PHE A 154 7.99 -5.05 18.17
C PHE A 154 9.17 -6.01 18.20
N GLN A 155 9.45 -6.66 19.34
CA GLN A 155 10.54 -7.62 19.47
C GLN A 155 10.29 -8.89 18.66
N GLN A 156 9.05 -9.37 18.60
CA GLN A 156 8.69 -10.55 17.82
C GLN A 156 8.80 -10.27 16.31
N GLU A 157 8.16 -9.21 15.82
CA GLU A 157 8.09 -8.92 14.39
C GLU A 157 9.36 -8.23 13.87
N GLY A 158 9.93 -7.31 14.62
CA GLY A 158 11.11 -6.56 14.24
C GLY A 158 12.41 -7.31 14.52
N TRP A 159 12.96 -7.09 15.71
CA TRP A 159 14.21 -7.72 16.13
C TRP A 159 14.35 -7.79 17.66
N HIS A 160 15.09 -8.79 18.12
CA HIS A 160 15.52 -8.96 19.50
C HIS A 160 16.83 -9.75 19.55
N ILE A 161 17.43 -9.82 20.75
CA ILE A 161 18.62 -10.63 21.00
C ILE A 161 18.21 -11.91 21.71
N GLU A 162 18.62 -13.06 21.19
CA GLU A 162 18.33 -14.37 21.75
C GLU A 162 19.61 -15.23 21.83
N ALA A 163 19.65 -16.11 22.81
CA ALA A 163 20.65 -17.16 22.92
C ALA A 163 19.98 -18.53 22.83
N ASP A 164 20.49 -19.43 22.01
CA ASP A 164 19.95 -20.78 21.84
C ASP A 164 20.11 -21.63 23.13
N SER A 165 21.01 -21.23 24.06
CA SER A 165 21.20 -21.82 25.37
C SER A 165 21.78 -20.78 26.33
N PRO A 166 21.72 -21.00 27.68
CA PRO A 166 22.25 -20.04 28.67
C PRO A 166 23.74 -19.67 28.48
N ALA A 167 24.51 -20.52 27.82
CA ALA A 167 25.92 -20.29 27.50
C ALA A 167 26.21 -20.12 26.01
N GLY A 168 25.12 -20.05 25.19
CA GLY A 168 25.22 -19.91 23.74
C GLY A 168 25.58 -18.50 23.31
N PRO A 169 26.04 -18.31 22.06
CA PRO A 169 26.27 -17.00 21.50
C PRO A 169 24.96 -16.22 21.36
N LEU A 170 25.04 -14.92 21.63
CA LEU A 170 23.92 -14.01 21.39
C LEU A 170 23.77 -13.79 19.88
N ARG A 171 22.50 -13.79 19.40
CA ARG A 171 22.16 -13.58 17.99
C ARG A 171 20.96 -12.66 17.87
N TYR A 172 20.93 -11.87 16.81
CA TYR A 172 19.73 -11.15 16.42
C TYR A 172 18.71 -12.11 15.81
N LYS A 173 17.46 -11.99 16.23
CA LYS A 173 16.29 -12.70 15.70
C LYS A 173 15.12 -11.73 15.57
N GLY A 174 14.08 -12.11 14.87
CA GLY A 174 12.85 -11.38 14.59
C GLY A 174 12.27 -11.85 13.26
N VAL A 175 10.98 -11.70 13.05
CA VAL A 175 10.33 -12.18 11.82
C VAL A 175 10.90 -11.43 10.62
N VAL A 176 10.75 -10.10 10.58
CA VAL A 176 11.26 -9.27 9.48
C VAL A 176 12.79 -9.31 9.39
N PHE A 177 13.49 -9.31 10.54
CA PHE A 177 14.95 -9.45 10.53
C PHE A 177 15.42 -10.73 9.82
N ASN A 178 14.77 -11.87 10.09
CA ASN A 178 15.14 -13.14 9.46
C ASN A 178 14.71 -13.20 8.00
N GLU A 179 13.55 -12.63 7.65
CA GLU A 179 13.08 -12.51 6.28
C GLU A 179 14.08 -11.70 5.42
N MET A 180 14.46 -10.52 5.90
CA MET A 180 15.41 -9.66 5.17
C MET A 180 16.80 -10.27 5.07
N LYS A 181 17.25 -11.04 6.07
CA LYS A 181 18.46 -11.87 5.91
C LYS A 181 18.35 -12.87 4.75
N GLY A 182 17.15 -13.45 4.55
CA GLY A 182 16.87 -14.31 3.40
C GLY A 182 16.96 -13.53 2.09
N VAL A 183 16.32 -12.36 2.01
CA VAL A 183 16.37 -11.46 0.84
C VAL A 183 17.82 -11.11 0.48
N TYR A 184 18.59 -10.66 1.45
CA TYR A 184 20.02 -10.26 1.26
C TYR A 184 20.96 -11.44 1.00
N SER A 185 20.51 -12.67 1.11
CA SER A 185 21.27 -13.85 0.68
C SER A 185 21.14 -14.14 -0.83
N SER A 186 20.21 -13.49 -1.52
CA SER A 186 20.01 -13.62 -2.97
C SER A 186 20.82 -12.59 -3.73
N PRO A 187 21.73 -12.99 -4.63
CA PRO A 187 22.50 -12.08 -5.49
C PRO A 187 21.59 -11.15 -6.32
N ASP A 188 20.49 -11.67 -6.84
CA ASP A 188 19.55 -10.89 -7.67
C ASP A 188 18.85 -9.81 -6.84
N SER A 189 18.48 -10.11 -5.60
CA SER A 189 17.88 -9.13 -4.69
C SER A 189 18.86 -8.03 -4.33
N VAL A 190 20.10 -8.38 -4.02
CA VAL A 190 21.18 -7.41 -3.76
C VAL A 190 21.45 -6.52 -4.97
N LEU A 191 21.46 -7.12 -6.17
CA LEU A 191 21.63 -6.37 -7.43
C LEU A 191 20.49 -5.38 -7.65
N ALA A 192 19.24 -5.80 -7.47
CA ALA A 192 18.05 -4.95 -7.62
C ALA A 192 18.07 -3.77 -6.64
N GLU A 193 18.39 -4.03 -5.37
CA GLU A 193 18.47 -3.03 -4.32
C GLU A 193 19.55 -1.97 -4.64
N HIS A 194 20.77 -2.39 -4.96
CA HIS A 194 21.84 -1.48 -5.33
C HIS A 194 21.56 -0.72 -6.64
N SER A 195 20.89 -1.36 -7.60
CA SER A 195 20.45 -0.69 -8.83
C SER A 195 19.51 0.46 -8.52
N GLN A 196 18.47 0.22 -7.71
CA GLN A 196 17.55 1.27 -7.26
C GLN A 196 18.26 2.38 -6.47
N GLN A 197 19.03 2.03 -5.45
CA GLN A 197 19.76 2.99 -4.61
C GLN A 197 20.74 3.84 -5.42
N SER A 198 21.34 3.29 -6.46
CA SER A 198 22.26 4.02 -7.35
C SER A 198 21.60 5.20 -8.07
N LEU A 199 20.30 5.09 -8.37
CA LEU A 199 19.52 6.11 -9.06
C LEU A 199 18.96 7.17 -8.10
N PHE A 200 18.78 6.85 -6.82
CA PHE A 200 18.11 7.70 -5.83
C PHE A 200 18.97 7.98 -4.60
N PRO A 201 20.22 8.49 -4.75
CA PRO A 201 21.16 8.64 -3.62
C PRO A 201 20.71 9.64 -2.54
N ASP A 202 19.81 10.58 -2.88
CA ASP A 202 19.52 11.73 -2.04
C ASP A 202 18.11 11.70 -1.44
N MET A 203 17.38 10.58 -1.57
CA MET A 203 15.98 10.51 -1.19
C MET A 203 15.52 9.13 -0.74
N THR A 204 14.25 9.01 -0.35
CA THR A 204 13.61 7.80 0.16
C THR A 204 13.84 6.54 -0.67
N TYR A 205 13.82 6.64 -2.01
CA TYR A 205 14.05 5.49 -2.89
C TYR A 205 15.51 4.99 -2.91
N GLY A 206 16.43 5.72 -2.29
CA GLY A 206 17.80 5.29 -2.00
C GLY A 206 17.93 4.51 -0.68
N LEU A 207 16.80 4.33 0.04
CA LEU A 207 16.74 3.58 1.29
C LEU A 207 16.02 2.24 1.07
N ASP A 208 16.33 1.25 1.90
CA ASP A 208 15.63 -0.03 1.90
C ASP A 208 14.42 0.04 2.85
N SER A 209 13.21 0.13 2.29
CA SER A 209 11.97 0.16 3.07
C SER A 209 11.65 -1.19 3.74
N GLY A 210 12.14 -2.29 3.16
CA GLY A 210 12.05 -3.64 3.74
C GLY A 210 12.94 -3.80 4.96
N GLY A 211 14.06 -3.10 4.98
CA GLY A 211 15.03 -3.08 6.04
C GLY A 211 16.32 -3.84 5.73
N ASN A 212 17.44 -3.15 5.87
CA ASN A 212 18.75 -3.77 5.78
C ASN A 212 19.08 -4.52 7.08
N PRO A 213 19.39 -5.83 7.06
CA PRO A 213 19.69 -6.62 8.25
C PRO A 213 20.81 -6.05 9.15
N GLU A 214 21.75 -5.30 8.60
CA GLU A 214 22.80 -4.62 9.36
C GLU A 214 22.32 -3.35 10.05
N VAL A 215 21.19 -2.79 9.60
CA VAL A 215 20.61 -1.53 10.09
C VAL A 215 19.38 -1.76 10.96
N ILE A 216 18.57 -2.80 10.68
CA ILE A 216 17.36 -3.17 11.45
C ILE A 216 17.59 -3.13 12.97
N PRO A 217 18.72 -3.65 13.55
CA PRO A 217 18.95 -3.62 15.00
C PRO A 217 19.16 -2.22 15.61
N GLN A 218 19.20 -1.17 14.81
CA GLN A 218 19.25 0.21 15.27
C GLN A 218 17.87 0.81 15.53
N LEU A 219 16.79 0.18 15.02
CA LEU A 219 15.42 0.62 15.25
C LEU A 219 15.06 0.45 16.72
N THR A 220 14.63 1.53 17.33
CA THR A 220 14.12 1.50 18.71
C THR A 220 12.59 1.38 18.73
N TYR A 221 12.03 0.78 19.78
CA TYR A 221 10.59 0.72 19.99
C TYR A 221 9.93 2.12 19.97
N LYS A 222 10.60 3.13 20.52
CA LYS A 222 10.11 4.50 20.49
C LYS A 222 9.97 5.05 19.07
N ALA A 223 10.98 4.85 18.22
CA ALA A 223 10.95 5.28 16.81
C ALA A 223 9.87 4.54 16.03
N PHE A 224 9.77 3.23 16.21
CA PHE A 224 8.74 2.38 15.65
C PHE A 224 7.32 2.87 15.99
N LYS A 225 7.02 3.11 17.26
CA LYS A 225 5.72 3.61 17.70
C LYS A 225 5.44 5.01 17.16
N SER A 226 6.41 5.91 17.20
CA SER A 226 6.26 7.27 16.66
C SER A 226 6.01 7.26 15.14
N PHE A 227 6.55 6.31 14.41
CA PHE A 227 6.33 6.19 12.97
C PHE A 227 4.87 5.82 12.68
N HIS A 228 4.28 4.86 13.42
CA HIS A 228 2.85 4.56 13.32
C HIS A 228 2.01 5.81 13.66
N GLU A 229 2.24 6.42 14.80
CA GLU A 229 1.51 7.60 15.25
C GLU A 229 1.56 8.76 14.24
N SER A 230 2.65 8.91 13.48
CA SER A 230 2.82 9.98 12.49
C SER A 230 2.21 9.66 11.12
N HIS A 231 2.25 8.41 10.65
CA HIS A 231 1.89 8.05 9.28
C HIS A 231 0.53 7.36 9.14
N TYR A 232 0.08 6.60 10.17
CA TYR A 232 -1.19 5.87 10.11
C TYR A 232 -2.34 6.73 10.59
N HIS A 233 -2.75 7.63 9.71
CA HIS A 233 -3.78 8.63 10.01
C HIS A 233 -4.69 8.82 8.78
N PRO A 234 -6.00 9.05 8.96
CA PRO A 234 -6.92 9.24 7.82
C PRO A 234 -6.49 10.33 6.85
N SER A 235 -5.91 11.45 7.32
CA SER A 235 -5.40 12.51 6.44
C SER A 235 -4.25 12.07 5.51
N ASN A 236 -3.64 10.92 5.80
CA ASN A 236 -2.56 10.31 5.01
C ASN A 236 -3.03 9.03 4.32
N THR A 237 -4.33 8.74 4.32
CA THR A 237 -4.88 7.48 3.83
C THR A 237 -5.63 7.66 2.53
N ARG A 238 -5.41 6.71 1.61
CA ARG A 238 -6.25 6.47 0.45
C ARG A 238 -6.94 5.14 0.57
N PHE A 239 -8.27 5.18 0.61
CA PHE A 239 -9.11 3.99 0.57
C PHE A 239 -9.47 3.65 -0.86
N PHE A 240 -9.58 2.35 -1.13
CA PHE A 240 -10.03 1.80 -2.38
C PHE A 240 -11.16 0.81 -2.12
N PHE A 241 -12.24 0.91 -2.87
CA PHE A 241 -13.29 -0.10 -2.93
C PHE A 241 -13.63 -0.45 -4.37
N TRP A 242 -13.86 -1.72 -4.60
CA TRP A 242 -14.30 -2.29 -5.86
C TRP A 242 -15.37 -3.34 -5.60
N GLY A 243 -16.43 -3.38 -6.42
CA GLY A 243 -17.39 -4.46 -6.41
C GLY A 243 -18.84 -4.01 -6.52
N ASP A 244 -19.74 -4.98 -6.36
CA ASP A 244 -21.20 -4.85 -6.47
C ASP A 244 -21.89 -4.45 -5.16
N ASP A 245 -21.15 -4.24 -4.10
CA ASP A 245 -21.68 -3.85 -2.80
C ASP A 245 -22.23 -2.41 -2.82
N PRO A 246 -23.29 -2.12 -2.03
CA PRO A 246 -23.87 -0.78 -1.97
C PRO A 246 -22.86 0.26 -1.45
N GLU A 247 -22.66 1.34 -2.21
CA GLU A 247 -21.68 2.40 -1.85
C GLU A 247 -21.98 3.03 -0.48
N GLU A 248 -23.24 3.13 -0.08
CA GLU A 248 -23.64 3.60 1.25
C GLU A 248 -23.05 2.77 2.40
N GLN A 249 -22.88 1.47 2.18
CA GLN A 249 -22.25 0.57 3.15
C GLN A 249 -20.74 0.81 3.28
N ARG A 250 -20.07 1.22 2.20
CA ARG A 250 -18.67 1.61 2.21
C ARG A 250 -18.43 2.80 3.17
N PHE A 251 -19.29 3.83 3.09
CA PHE A 251 -19.25 4.95 4.04
C PHE A 251 -19.57 4.50 5.47
N ALA A 252 -20.54 3.60 5.61
CA ALA A 252 -20.93 3.09 6.92
C ALA A 252 -19.83 2.28 7.61
N LEU A 253 -18.98 1.59 6.86
CA LEU A 253 -17.82 0.87 7.39
C LEU A 253 -16.69 1.83 7.80
N LEU A 254 -16.45 2.90 7.05
CA LEU A 254 -15.37 3.84 7.31
C LEU A 254 -15.68 4.81 8.46
N GLU A 255 -16.92 5.29 8.56
CA GLU A 255 -17.32 6.36 9.49
C GLU A 255 -16.98 6.09 10.97
N PRO A 256 -17.21 4.87 11.55
CA PRO A 256 -16.89 4.61 12.96
C PRO A 256 -15.42 4.78 13.29
N TYR A 257 -14.54 4.63 12.29
CA TYR A 257 -13.09 4.82 12.42
C TYR A 257 -12.70 6.27 12.19
N LEU A 258 -13.19 6.88 11.10
CA LEU A 258 -12.80 8.23 10.70
C LEU A 258 -13.30 9.30 11.67
N SER A 259 -14.48 9.13 12.27
CA SER A 259 -15.04 10.05 13.26
C SER A 259 -14.20 10.21 14.54
N ARG A 260 -13.25 9.30 14.79
CA ARG A 260 -12.31 9.37 15.91
C ARG A 260 -11.11 10.30 15.66
N PHE A 261 -11.01 10.87 14.45
CA PHE A 261 -9.89 11.71 14.02
C PHE A 261 -10.33 13.07 13.52
N THR A 262 -9.43 14.02 13.59
CA THR A 262 -9.54 15.34 12.93
C THR A 262 -8.42 15.52 11.93
N ALA A 263 -8.62 16.36 10.91
CA ALA A 263 -7.60 16.59 9.89
C ALA A 263 -6.29 17.08 10.51
N ARG A 264 -5.19 16.58 9.99
CA ARG A 264 -3.83 17.06 10.31
C ARG A 264 -2.93 16.98 9.08
N GLU A 265 -1.86 17.77 9.09
CA GLU A 265 -0.76 17.59 8.12
C GLU A 265 0.08 16.38 8.50
N THR A 266 0.53 15.64 7.49
CA THR A 266 1.46 14.51 7.63
C THR A 266 2.65 14.75 6.73
N ASP A 267 3.86 14.70 7.28
CA ASP A 267 5.11 14.80 6.55
C ASP A 267 5.39 13.45 5.83
N SER A 268 4.70 13.24 4.71
CA SER A 268 4.79 12.02 3.91
C SER A 268 5.07 12.29 2.43
N ALA A 269 5.45 13.52 2.07
CA ALA A 269 5.81 13.85 0.71
C ALA A 269 7.19 13.26 0.36
N VAL A 270 7.28 12.68 -0.83
CA VAL A 270 8.55 12.20 -1.39
C VAL A 270 8.96 13.18 -2.49
N PRO A 271 10.08 13.90 -2.32
CA PRO A 271 10.58 14.82 -3.34
C PRO A 271 11.11 14.05 -4.55
N LEU A 272 11.22 14.73 -5.69
CA LEU A 272 11.88 14.17 -6.86
C LEU A 272 13.38 14.10 -6.64
N GLN A 273 14.01 13.03 -7.14
CA GLN A 273 15.47 12.93 -7.18
C GLN A 273 16.02 14.02 -8.10
N PRO A 274 16.97 14.84 -7.64
CA PRO A 274 17.68 15.75 -8.51
C PRO A 274 18.36 14.99 -9.67
N ARG A 275 18.38 15.61 -10.86
CA ARG A 275 19.01 14.99 -12.02
C ARG A 275 20.49 14.72 -11.76
N LEU A 276 20.94 13.54 -12.14
CA LEU A 276 22.35 13.17 -12.09
C LEU A 276 23.08 13.82 -13.28
N ASP A 277 24.05 14.68 -13.00
CA ASP A 277 24.75 15.48 -14.05
C ASP A 277 25.76 14.66 -14.84
N VAL A 278 26.28 13.58 -14.25
CA VAL A 278 27.32 12.74 -14.83
C VAL A 278 27.00 11.25 -14.62
N PRO A 279 27.41 10.38 -15.57
CA PRO A 279 27.35 8.94 -15.37
C PRO A 279 28.17 8.52 -14.14
N ARG A 280 27.65 7.56 -13.39
CA ARG A 280 28.31 6.99 -12.20
C ARG A 280 28.60 5.52 -12.44
N GLN A 281 29.75 5.05 -12.02
CA GLN A 281 30.10 3.64 -11.94
C GLN A 281 30.24 3.27 -10.46
N LEU A 282 29.48 2.28 -10.03
CA LEU A 282 29.46 1.78 -8.66
C LEU A 282 29.75 0.28 -8.69
N GLU A 283 30.46 -0.19 -7.67
CA GLU A 283 30.83 -1.60 -7.51
C GLU A 283 30.44 -2.05 -6.12
N PHE A 284 29.75 -3.18 -6.02
CA PHE A 284 29.30 -3.75 -4.76
C PHE A 284 29.68 -5.22 -4.70
N PRO A 285 30.23 -5.70 -3.56
CA PRO A 285 30.46 -7.11 -3.34
C PRO A 285 29.15 -7.84 -3.02
N TYR A 286 29.06 -9.09 -3.41
CA TYR A 286 28.00 -9.99 -2.98
C TYR A 286 28.56 -11.40 -2.71
N ALA A 287 27.83 -12.22 -1.94
CA ALA A 287 28.20 -13.59 -1.67
C ALA A 287 27.83 -14.50 -2.85
N SER A 288 28.81 -14.95 -3.63
CA SER A 288 28.59 -15.77 -4.83
C SER A 288 28.43 -17.28 -4.57
N GLY A 289 28.60 -17.74 -3.32
CA GLY A 289 28.64 -19.17 -2.98
C GLY A 289 29.89 -19.87 -3.51
N GLU A 290 29.80 -21.21 -3.71
CA GLU A 290 30.93 -22.04 -4.15
C GLU A 290 31.15 -22.03 -5.69
N ASP A 291 30.24 -21.44 -6.48
CA ASP A 291 30.18 -21.57 -7.93
C ASP A 291 31.09 -20.61 -8.73
N GLY A 292 32.07 -20.00 -8.12
CA GLY A 292 33.08 -19.18 -8.79
C GLY A 292 32.69 -17.75 -9.12
N ASP A 293 33.53 -17.06 -9.89
CA ASP A 293 33.36 -15.63 -10.22
C ASP A 293 32.17 -15.38 -11.14
N LYS A 294 31.07 -14.90 -10.58
CA LYS A 294 29.89 -14.45 -11.34
C LYS A 294 29.75 -12.94 -11.18
N GLY A 295 30.14 -12.18 -12.20
CA GLY A 295 29.90 -10.74 -12.25
C GLY A 295 28.50 -10.43 -12.77
N HIS A 296 27.80 -9.49 -12.12
CA HIS A 296 26.56 -8.90 -12.63
C HIS A 296 26.82 -7.46 -13.03
N VAL A 297 26.22 -7.02 -14.11
CA VAL A 297 26.31 -5.62 -14.58
C VAL A 297 24.91 -5.14 -14.88
N THR A 298 24.55 -3.96 -14.36
CA THR A 298 23.32 -3.26 -14.69
C THR A 298 23.62 -1.90 -15.28
N LEU A 299 22.78 -1.43 -16.18
CA LEU A 299 22.76 -0.06 -16.69
C LEU A 299 21.41 0.54 -16.31
N ASN A 300 21.44 1.64 -15.56
CA ASN A 300 20.24 2.22 -14.97
C ASN A 300 20.10 3.69 -15.38
N TRP A 301 18.88 4.14 -15.68
CA TRP A 301 18.57 5.52 -16.04
C TRP A 301 17.33 6.01 -15.29
N LEU A 302 17.34 7.28 -14.90
CA LEU A 302 16.11 8.02 -14.57
C LEU A 302 15.57 8.60 -15.87
N THR A 303 14.34 8.29 -16.21
CA THR A 303 13.69 8.70 -17.48
C THR A 303 12.69 9.83 -17.26
N CYS A 304 11.45 9.52 -16.94
CA CYS A 304 10.38 10.49 -16.72
C CYS A 304 9.75 10.32 -15.32
N GLU A 305 8.91 11.27 -14.95
CA GLU A 305 8.06 11.13 -13.76
C GLU A 305 6.94 10.12 -14.05
N THR A 306 6.64 9.23 -13.09
CA THR A 306 5.57 8.23 -13.22
C THR A 306 4.17 8.84 -13.38
N ALA A 307 4.00 10.12 -13.07
CA ALA A 307 2.78 10.88 -13.32
C ALA A 307 2.58 11.24 -14.81
N ASP A 308 3.64 11.25 -15.60
CA ASP A 308 3.55 11.40 -17.06
C ASP A 308 3.28 10.05 -17.71
N THR A 309 2.01 9.64 -17.65
CA THR A 309 1.57 8.34 -18.15
C THR A 309 1.74 8.17 -19.66
N GLY A 310 1.76 9.28 -20.43
CA GLY A 310 1.98 9.25 -21.87
C GLY A 310 3.43 8.93 -22.22
N GLU A 311 4.39 9.59 -21.59
CA GLU A 311 5.81 9.31 -21.77
C GLU A 311 6.19 7.94 -21.25
N LEU A 312 5.65 7.54 -20.09
CA LEU A 312 5.85 6.21 -19.52
C LEU A 312 5.42 5.10 -20.49
N LEU A 313 4.23 5.20 -21.09
CA LEU A 313 3.74 4.23 -22.08
C LEU A 313 4.67 4.15 -23.31
N VAL A 314 5.13 5.29 -23.80
CA VAL A 314 6.08 5.30 -24.94
C VAL A 314 7.40 4.62 -24.57
N LEU A 315 7.92 4.83 -23.36
CA LEU A 315 9.14 4.18 -22.90
C LEU A 315 8.96 2.66 -22.72
N GLU A 316 7.83 2.22 -22.17
CA GLU A 316 7.49 0.79 -22.06
C GLU A 316 7.38 0.12 -23.44
N MET A 317 6.77 0.78 -24.42
CA MET A 317 6.72 0.29 -25.80
C MET A 317 8.12 0.21 -26.43
N LEU A 318 8.97 1.20 -26.21
CA LEU A 318 10.35 1.20 -26.70
C LEU A 318 11.17 0.08 -26.04
N GLU A 319 11.05 -0.09 -24.75
CA GLU A 319 11.71 -1.17 -24.00
C GLU A 319 11.30 -2.53 -24.55
N HIS A 320 10.00 -2.76 -24.76
CA HIS A 320 9.51 -4.01 -25.34
C HIS A 320 10.05 -4.25 -26.76
N ILE A 321 10.11 -3.22 -27.61
CA ILE A 321 10.65 -3.34 -28.97
C ILE A 321 12.14 -3.67 -28.96
N LEU A 322 12.91 -3.02 -28.09
CA LEU A 322 14.36 -3.11 -28.06
C LEU A 322 14.89 -4.33 -27.31
N LEU A 323 14.19 -4.78 -26.25
CA LEU A 323 14.66 -5.78 -25.29
C LEU A 323 13.67 -6.92 -25.03
N GLY A 324 12.38 -6.75 -25.35
CA GLY A 324 11.31 -7.63 -24.87
C GLY A 324 11.19 -9.00 -25.57
N LEU A 325 11.86 -9.23 -26.69
CA LEU A 325 11.76 -10.46 -27.49
C LEU A 325 13.14 -11.03 -27.85
N PRO A 326 13.27 -12.37 -28.03
CA PRO A 326 14.54 -12.99 -28.43
C PRO A 326 15.14 -12.49 -29.77
N GLY A 327 14.36 -11.77 -30.57
CA GLY A 327 14.80 -11.17 -31.84
C GLY A 327 14.89 -9.64 -31.79
N SER A 328 14.81 -9.06 -30.60
CA SER A 328 14.96 -7.61 -30.41
C SER A 328 16.38 -7.13 -30.78
N PRO A 329 16.55 -5.84 -31.16
CA PRO A 329 17.83 -5.32 -31.65
C PRO A 329 18.94 -5.25 -30.60
N LEU A 330 18.63 -5.23 -29.30
CA LEU A 330 19.58 -5.11 -28.18
C LEU A 330 19.63 -6.32 -27.30
#